data_088314616420810f5f11250db88aca73
#
_entry.id   088314616420810f5f11250db88aca73
#
_cell.length_a   1.000
_cell.length_b   1.000
_cell.length_c   1.000
_cell.angle_alpha   90.00
_cell.angle_beta   90.00
_cell.angle_gamma   90.00
#
_symmetry.space_group_name_H-M   'P 1'
#
loop_
_entity.id
_entity.type
_entity.pdbx_description
1 polymer ?
#
loop_
_entity_poly.entity_id
_entity_poly.type
_entity_poly.pdbx_seq_one_letter_code
_entity_poly.pdbx_strand_id
1 'polypeptide(L)'
;MYSYKWNRKTGGYTLVPQTGKFVAAEIRPVFAEELKLIGFDEHFDFDENEKRPICWAKQNTYLYRGEEIAKLEKTQYGRPLTPNYLVGKKALKPVDVESMLADSANVELMAALVADAQKRIKELYDQFVQSCNVAYIAFSGGKDSVLLLDLCHRTLPLSVPVVFSDTDMELPDTYKMWNAIQQRYPERTFLLAKAKVSALENWKTFGPPSRTVRWCCSVHKSTPAILLLKELSGSDMVRAQAFIGVRNEESLSRSEYDDVAVGVKNASQVNAYPIISWGAHELWLYTLAENLLINDAYRKGLPRVGC
;
A
#
# COMPACT_ATOMS: atom_id res chain seq x y z
N MET A 1 -15.97 -3.61 -4.13
CA MET A 1 -15.01 -3.61 -5.26
C MET A 1 -15.73 -3.27 -6.55
N TYR A 2 -15.19 -2.35 -7.31
CA TYR A 2 -15.68 -1.97 -8.65
C TYR A 2 -14.74 -2.52 -9.71
N SER A 3 -15.07 -2.34 -10.97
CA SER A 3 -14.17 -2.48 -12.11
C SER A 3 -13.82 -1.09 -12.64
N TYR A 4 -13.08 -1.00 -13.74
CA TYR A 4 -12.74 0.28 -14.34
C TYR A 4 -12.73 0.19 -15.87
N LYS A 5 -12.92 1.34 -16.51
CA LYS A 5 -12.75 1.51 -17.98
C LYS A 5 -11.75 2.63 -18.22
N TRP A 6 -10.85 2.42 -19.17
CA TRP A 6 -9.89 3.44 -19.58
C TRP A 6 -10.59 4.66 -20.17
N ASN A 7 -10.20 5.83 -19.70
CA ASN A 7 -10.58 7.11 -20.28
C ASN A 7 -9.42 7.63 -21.15
N ARG A 8 -9.51 7.43 -22.47
CA ARG A 8 -8.45 7.84 -23.40
C ARG A 8 -8.19 9.34 -23.42
N LYS A 9 -9.18 10.16 -23.10
CA LYS A 9 -9.05 11.61 -23.07
C LYS A 9 -8.18 12.08 -21.91
N THR A 10 -8.44 11.61 -20.72
CA THR A 10 -7.69 11.96 -19.51
C THR A 10 -6.40 11.17 -19.38
N GLY A 11 -6.30 9.99 -19.98
CA GLY A 11 -5.22 9.04 -19.75
C GLY A 11 -5.37 8.24 -18.45
N GLY A 12 -6.44 8.48 -17.69
CA GLY A 12 -6.83 7.75 -16.50
C GLY A 12 -7.93 6.73 -16.78
N TYR A 13 -8.78 6.50 -15.79
CA TYR A 13 -9.89 5.56 -15.85
C TYR A 13 -11.11 6.08 -15.09
N THR A 14 -12.27 5.49 -15.42
CA THR A 14 -13.54 5.69 -14.73
C THR A 14 -13.95 4.40 -14.06
N LEU A 15 -14.34 4.44 -12.78
CA LEU A 15 -14.91 3.32 -12.06
C LEU A 15 -16.25 2.92 -12.69
N VAL A 16 -16.53 1.62 -12.71
CA VAL A 16 -17.79 1.08 -13.19
C VAL A 16 -18.25 -0.04 -12.26
N PRO A 17 -19.56 -0.27 -12.09
CA PRO A 17 -20.06 -1.43 -11.39
C PRO A 17 -19.46 -2.73 -11.94
N GLN A 18 -19.05 -3.62 -11.07
CA GLN A 18 -18.46 -4.89 -11.50
C GLN A 18 -19.56 -5.84 -11.99
N THR A 19 -19.42 -6.30 -13.23
CA THR A 19 -20.25 -7.35 -13.79
C THR A 19 -19.35 -8.54 -14.11
N GLY A 20 -19.50 -9.65 -13.38
CA GLY A 20 -18.75 -10.89 -13.65
C GLY A 20 -17.69 -11.25 -12.60
N LYS A 21 -16.89 -12.29 -12.91
CA LYS A 21 -15.84 -12.77 -12.00
C LYS A 21 -14.70 -11.77 -11.92
N PHE A 22 -14.19 -11.58 -10.70
CA PHE A 22 -13.01 -10.80 -10.40
C PHE A 22 -11.80 -11.29 -11.21
N VAL A 23 -11.16 -10.41 -11.94
CA VAL A 23 -9.87 -10.66 -12.59
C VAL A 23 -8.82 -9.87 -11.84
N ALA A 24 -8.08 -10.55 -10.99
CA ALA A 24 -6.97 -9.96 -10.25
C ALA A 24 -5.90 -9.47 -11.24
N ALA A 25 -5.81 -8.17 -11.40
CA ALA A 25 -4.70 -7.57 -12.12
C ALA A 25 -4.46 -6.16 -11.62
N GLU A 26 -3.62 -6.10 -10.61
CA GLU A 26 -3.22 -4.87 -9.95
C GLU A 26 -2.67 -3.87 -10.97
N ILE A 27 -3.41 -2.79 -11.23
CA ILE A 27 -2.87 -1.65 -11.95
C ILE A 27 -2.13 -0.73 -10.97
N ARG A 28 -1.11 -0.06 -11.47
CA ARG A 28 -0.38 0.96 -10.71
C ARG A 28 -0.05 2.16 -11.60
N PRO A 29 0.02 3.36 -11.04
CA PRO A 29 0.53 4.52 -11.76
C PRO A 29 2.02 4.35 -12.03
N VAL A 30 2.47 4.90 -13.14
CA VAL A 30 3.87 4.96 -13.58
C VAL A 30 4.28 6.41 -13.67
N PHE A 31 5.38 6.73 -13.00
CA PHE A 31 5.93 8.08 -12.90
C PHE A 31 7.17 8.25 -13.78
N ALA A 32 7.56 9.49 -13.99
CA ALA A 32 8.73 9.84 -14.81
C ALA A 32 10.02 9.16 -14.31
N GLU A 33 10.16 9.06 -12.99
CA GLU A 33 11.33 8.43 -12.36
C GLU A 33 11.49 6.96 -12.77
N GLU A 34 10.39 6.20 -12.83
CA GLU A 34 10.41 4.80 -13.29
C GLU A 34 10.71 4.71 -14.78
N LEU A 35 10.03 5.52 -15.60
CA LEU A 35 10.23 5.50 -17.05
C LEU A 35 11.68 5.76 -17.43
N LYS A 36 12.34 6.68 -16.73
CA LYS A 36 13.77 6.96 -16.90
C LYS A 36 14.65 5.78 -16.47
N LEU A 37 14.36 5.18 -15.32
CA LEU A 37 15.13 4.03 -14.80
C LEU A 37 15.12 2.82 -15.74
N ILE A 38 14.06 2.65 -16.53
CA ILE A 38 13.92 1.53 -17.47
C ILE A 38 14.26 1.91 -18.92
N GLY A 39 14.76 3.14 -19.16
CA GLY A 39 15.23 3.60 -20.47
C GLY A 39 14.12 3.97 -21.46
N PHE A 40 12.92 4.34 -20.98
CA PHE A 40 11.83 4.77 -21.87
C PHE A 40 12.08 6.13 -22.50
N ASP A 41 12.92 6.96 -21.92
CA ASP A 41 13.38 8.26 -22.45
C ASP A 41 14.16 8.13 -23.77
N GLU A 42 14.71 6.96 -24.07
CA GLU A 42 15.33 6.68 -25.38
C GLU A 42 14.31 6.52 -26.53
N HIS A 43 13.06 6.21 -26.18
CA HIS A 43 12.00 5.90 -27.16
C HIS A 43 10.81 6.85 -27.10
N PHE A 44 10.44 7.32 -25.92
CA PHE A 44 9.32 8.23 -25.68
C PHE A 44 9.80 9.57 -25.16
N ASP A 45 9.16 10.65 -25.59
CA ASP A 45 9.36 12.00 -25.09
C ASP A 45 8.38 12.30 -23.98
N PHE A 46 8.87 12.66 -22.78
CA PHE A 46 8.07 13.05 -21.61
C PHE A 46 8.86 13.99 -20.69
N ASP A 47 8.15 14.76 -19.89
CA ASP A 47 8.77 15.62 -18.88
C ASP A 47 9.32 14.76 -17.71
N GLU A 48 10.64 14.69 -17.58
CA GLU A 48 11.33 13.94 -16.52
C GLU A 48 11.06 14.47 -15.11
N ASN A 49 10.61 15.71 -14.99
CA ASN A 49 10.29 16.36 -13.71
C ASN A 49 8.81 16.28 -13.34
N GLU A 50 7.97 15.67 -14.19
CA GLU A 50 6.53 15.53 -13.95
C GLU A 50 6.27 14.68 -12.71
N LYS A 51 5.43 15.19 -11.80
CA LYS A 51 5.07 14.53 -10.54
C LYS A 51 3.78 13.70 -10.62
N ARG A 52 2.95 13.98 -11.63
CA ARG A 52 1.74 13.20 -11.90
C ARG A 52 2.10 11.90 -12.61
N PRO A 53 1.27 10.86 -12.55
CA PRO A 53 1.46 9.67 -13.36
C PRO A 53 1.49 10.02 -14.86
N ILE A 54 2.38 9.37 -15.62
CA ILE A 54 2.43 9.52 -17.08
C ILE A 54 1.62 8.44 -17.77
N CYS A 55 1.69 7.23 -17.24
CA CYS A 55 0.94 6.08 -17.75
C CYS A 55 0.62 5.11 -16.59
N TRP A 56 0.13 3.94 -16.93
CA TRP A 56 -0.22 2.89 -15.98
C TRP A 56 0.56 1.61 -16.31
N ALA A 57 0.81 0.78 -15.32
CA ALA A 57 1.35 -0.55 -15.54
C ALA A 57 0.43 -1.62 -14.93
N LYS A 58 0.36 -2.75 -15.61
CA LYS A 58 -0.28 -3.98 -15.16
C LYS A 58 0.74 -5.09 -15.25
N GLN A 59 1.27 -5.52 -14.11
CA GLN A 59 2.45 -6.38 -14.09
C GLN A 59 3.61 -5.76 -14.92
N ASN A 60 4.06 -6.43 -15.97
CA ASN A 60 5.15 -5.99 -16.84
C ASN A 60 4.66 -5.23 -18.10
N THR A 61 3.36 -4.97 -18.24
CA THR A 61 2.77 -4.29 -19.40
C THR A 61 2.49 -2.83 -19.05
N TYR A 62 2.99 -1.92 -19.88
CA TYR A 62 2.78 -0.47 -19.74
C TYR A 62 1.67 -0.02 -20.66
N LEU A 63 0.72 0.75 -20.09
CA LEU A 63 -0.50 1.20 -20.77
C LEU A 63 -0.56 2.72 -20.77
N TYR A 64 -0.61 3.30 -21.96
CA TYR A 64 -0.80 4.73 -22.15
C TYR A 64 -2.16 4.99 -22.77
N ARG A 65 -3.02 5.73 -22.08
CA ARG A 65 -4.41 6.01 -22.50
C ARG A 65 -5.22 4.76 -22.85
N GLY A 66 -4.96 3.66 -22.12
CA GLY A 66 -5.63 2.37 -22.31
C GLY A 66 -5.04 1.50 -23.42
N GLU A 67 -3.98 1.94 -24.09
CA GLU A 67 -3.27 1.18 -25.13
C GLU A 67 -1.97 0.60 -24.57
N GLU A 68 -1.67 -0.66 -24.86
CA GLU A 68 -0.37 -1.25 -24.51
C GLU A 68 0.74 -0.62 -25.36
N ILE A 69 1.71 0.00 -24.70
CA ILE A 69 2.81 0.70 -25.39
C ILE A 69 4.15 -0.03 -25.28
N ALA A 70 4.34 -0.80 -24.23
CA ALA A 70 5.55 -1.60 -24.05
C ALA A 70 5.30 -2.76 -23.07
N LYS A 71 6.15 -3.77 -23.16
CA LYS A 71 6.23 -4.88 -22.20
C LYS A 71 7.68 -5.06 -21.76
N LEU A 72 7.91 -5.18 -20.46
CA LEU A 72 9.22 -5.60 -19.97
C LEU A 72 9.33 -7.11 -20.10
N GLU A 73 10.39 -7.57 -20.72
CA GLU A 73 10.68 -8.99 -20.81
C GLU A 73 11.10 -9.51 -19.42
N LYS A 74 10.72 -10.77 -19.13
CA LYS A 74 11.20 -11.45 -17.92
C LYS A 74 12.69 -11.69 -18.08
N THR A 75 13.51 -10.92 -17.38
CA THR A 75 14.95 -11.08 -17.40
C THR A 75 15.40 -12.13 -16.38
N GLN A 76 16.51 -12.80 -16.67
CA GLN A 76 17.24 -13.58 -15.66
C GLN A 76 17.85 -12.61 -14.63
N TYR A 77 18.01 -13.09 -13.39
CA TYR A 77 18.61 -12.31 -12.32
C TYR A 77 19.95 -11.69 -12.75
N GLY A 78 20.12 -10.40 -12.49
CA GLY A 78 21.33 -9.66 -12.80
C GLY A 78 21.44 -9.08 -14.21
N ARG A 79 20.42 -9.22 -15.07
CA ARG A 79 20.36 -8.54 -16.37
C ARG A 79 19.52 -7.25 -16.31
N PRO A 80 19.88 -6.20 -17.08
CA PRO A 80 19.04 -5.00 -17.21
C PRO A 80 17.65 -5.37 -17.72
N LEU A 81 16.64 -4.65 -17.25
CA LEU A 81 15.29 -4.73 -17.80
C LEU A 81 15.32 -4.15 -19.22
N THR A 82 14.85 -4.91 -20.19
CA THR A 82 14.79 -4.44 -21.58
C THR A 82 13.34 -4.29 -22.00
N PRO A 83 12.89 -3.07 -22.34
CA PRO A 83 11.55 -2.85 -22.83
C PRO A 83 11.40 -3.34 -24.26
N ASN A 84 10.33 -4.08 -24.52
CA ASN A 84 9.84 -4.38 -25.85
C ASN A 84 8.75 -3.36 -26.18
N TYR A 85 9.05 -2.42 -27.08
CA TYR A 85 8.14 -1.36 -27.50
C TYR A 85 7.13 -1.90 -28.51
N LEU A 86 5.84 -1.67 -28.24
CA LEU A 86 4.72 -2.13 -29.09
C LEU A 86 4.21 -1.03 -30.04
N VAL A 87 4.65 0.19 -29.81
CA VAL A 87 4.27 1.37 -30.60
C VAL A 87 5.51 2.18 -30.99
N GLY A 88 5.38 2.98 -32.04
CA GLY A 88 6.45 3.89 -32.49
C GLY A 88 6.72 5.03 -31.50
N LYS A 89 7.81 5.77 -31.72
CA LYS A 89 8.19 6.95 -30.94
C LYS A 89 7.03 7.96 -30.89
N LYS A 90 6.73 8.44 -29.69
CA LYS A 90 5.70 9.46 -29.45
C LYS A 90 5.92 10.20 -28.14
N ALA A 91 5.32 11.39 -28.02
CA ALA A 91 5.26 12.10 -26.76
C ALA A 91 4.19 11.52 -25.83
N LEU A 92 4.57 11.34 -24.57
CA LEU A 92 3.68 10.90 -23.49
C LEU A 92 3.35 12.11 -22.59
N LYS A 93 2.08 12.50 -22.56
CA LYS A 93 1.59 13.53 -21.65
C LYS A 93 1.14 12.90 -20.34
N PRO A 94 1.27 13.60 -19.21
CA PRO A 94 0.80 13.09 -17.93
C PRO A 94 -0.70 12.81 -17.95
N VAL A 95 -1.14 11.96 -17.02
CA VAL A 95 -2.56 11.73 -16.75
C VAL A 95 -3.17 13.05 -16.29
N ASP A 96 -4.30 13.42 -16.86
CA ASP A 96 -5.13 14.52 -16.39
C ASP A 96 -5.90 14.05 -15.14
N VAL A 97 -5.20 14.14 -14.01
CA VAL A 97 -5.70 13.66 -12.72
C VAL A 97 -6.95 14.43 -12.30
N GLU A 98 -6.99 15.74 -12.52
CA GLU A 98 -8.13 16.58 -12.15
C GLU A 98 -9.40 16.14 -12.89
N SER A 99 -9.33 16.01 -14.21
CA SER A 99 -10.48 15.54 -14.99
C SER A 99 -10.86 14.09 -14.69
N MET A 100 -9.90 13.22 -14.36
CA MET A 100 -10.18 11.85 -13.91
C MET A 100 -10.93 11.85 -12.57
N LEU A 101 -10.51 12.67 -11.61
CA LEU A 101 -11.14 12.76 -10.30
C LEU A 101 -12.51 13.44 -10.35
N ALA A 102 -12.71 14.39 -11.28
CA ALA A 102 -13.98 15.09 -11.48
C ALA A 102 -15.02 14.26 -12.27
N ASP A 103 -14.66 13.08 -12.77
CA ASP A 103 -15.62 12.16 -13.41
C ASP A 103 -16.72 11.78 -12.42
N SER A 104 -17.98 11.97 -12.80
CA SER A 104 -19.13 11.80 -11.88
C SER A 104 -19.22 10.40 -11.30
N ALA A 105 -18.91 9.34 -12.08
CA ALA A 105 -18.90 7.97 -11.58
C ALA A 105 -17.75 7.76 -10.58
N ASN A 106 -16.57 8.34 -10.80
CA ASN A 106 -15.47 8.28 -9.86
C ASN A 106 -15.82 8.97 -8.54
N VAL A 107 -16.45 10.14 -8.59
CA VAL A 107 -16.90 10.88 -7.40
C VAL A 107 -17.92 10.05 -6.61
N GLU A 108 -18.98 9.58 -7.27
CA GLU A 108 -20.07 8.85 -6.62
C GLU A 108 -19.60 7.52 -6.02
N LEU A 109 -18.92 6.70 -6.82
CA LEU A 109 -18.51 5.37 -6.40
C LEU A 109 -17.38 5.42 -5.35
N MET A 110 -16.48 6.40 -5.42
CA MET A 110 -15.46 6.62 -4.38
C MET A 110 -16.08 7.06 -3.07
N ALA A 111 -17.05 7.98 -3.10
CA ALA A 111 -17.75 8.40 -1.89
C ALA A 111 -18.46 7.21 -1.20
N ALA A 112 -19.09 6.32 -1.96
CA ALA A 112 -19.71 5.10 -1.43
C ALA A 112 -18.69 4.15 -0.81
N LEU A 113 -17.54 3.93 -1.47
CA LEU A 113 -16.45 3.10 -0.94
C LEU A 113 -15.88 3.64 0.38
N VAL A 114 -15.64 4.94 0.43
CA VAL A 114 -15.12 5.61 1.63
C VAL A 114 -16.10 5.50 2.79
N ALA A 115 -17.38 5.77 2.54
CA ALA A 115 -18.42 5.66 3.56
C ALA A 115 -18.54 4.22 4.11
N ASP A 116 -18.49 3.22 3.24
CA ASP A 116 -18.51 1.80 3.63
C ASP A 116 -17.28 1.44 4.47
N ALA A 117 -16.08 1.83 4.04
CA ALA A 117 -14.84 1.57 4.78
C ALA A 117 -14.84 2.26 6.16
N GLN A 118 -15.27 3.51 6.26
CA GLN A 118 -15.37 4.22 7.53
C GLN A 118 -16.41 3.58 8.47
N LYS A 119 -17.56 3.21 7.93
CA LYS A 119 -18.58 2.45 8.69
C LYS A 119 -17.97 1.16 9.23
N ARG A 120 -17.27 0.41 8.39
CA ARG A 120 -16.65 -0.86 8.77
C ARG A 120 -15.53 -0.67 9.82
N ILE A 121 -14.69 0.36 9.68
CA ILE A 121 -13.68 0.72 10.70
C ILE A 121 -14.36 0.95 12.06
N LYS A 122 -15.43 1.74 12.07
CA LYS A 122 -16.17 2.06 13.30
C LYS A 122 -16.82 0.81 13.91
N GLU A 123 -17.51 0.01 13.13
CA GLU A 123 -18.14 -1.24 13.58
C GLU A 123 -17.12 -2.19 14.21
N LEU A 124 -15.98 -2.41 13.55
CA LEU A 124 -14.91 -3.26 14.05
C LEU A 124 -14.31 -2.70 15.34
N TYR A 125 -14.08 -1.39 15.42
CA TYR A 125 -13.59 -0.76 16.63
C TYR A 125 -14.58 -0.96 17.79
N ASP A 126 -15.84 -0.62 17.62
CA ASP A 126 -16.88 -0.72 18.64
C ASP A 126 -17.08 -2.20 19.11
N GLN A 127 -16.98 -3.15 18.18
CA GLN A 127 -17.13 -4.58 18.46
C GLN A 127 -16.03 -5.11 19.40
N PHE A 128 -14.79 -4.66 19.25
CA PHE A 128 -13.64 -5.24 19.96
C PHE A 128 -13.05 -4.34 21.05
N VAL A 129 -13.41 -3.05 21.11
CA VAL A 129 -12.83 -2.09 22.07
C VAL A 129 -13.01 -2.53 23.53
N GLN A 130 -14.11 -3.22 23.87
CA GLN A 130 -14.35 -3.70 25.23
C GLN A 130 -13.61 -4.99 25.58
N SER A 131 -13.23 -5.79 24.59
CA SER A 131 -12.53 -7.07 24.78
C SER A 131 -11.02 -6.96 24.59
N CYS A 132 -10.55 -5.87 23.99
CA CYS A 132 -9.14 -5.55 23.80
C CYS A 132 -8.67 -4.46 24.79
N ASN A 133 -7.47 -4.58 25.32
CA ASN A 133 -6.89 -3.56 26.20
C ASN A 133 -6.02 -2.54 25.45
N VAL A 134 -5.79 -2.76 24.14
CA VAL A 134 -5.11 -1.82 23.26
C VAL A 134 -5.64 -1.96 21.82
N ALA A 135 -5.85 -0.84 21.14
CA ALA A 135 -6.11 -0.79 19.70
C ALA A 135 -5.00 0.03 19.02
N TYR A 136 -4.63 -0.32 17.79
CA TYR A 136 -3.62 0.42 17.03
C TYR A 136 -3.79 0.29 15.52
N ILE A 137 -3.22 1.23 14.78
CA ILE A 137 -3.14 1.24 13.32
C ILE A 137 -1.76 0.74 12.92
N ALA A 138 -1.69 -0.38 12.20
CA ALA A 138 -0.43 -0.93 11.72
C ALA A 138 0.05 -0.16 10.48
N PHE A 139 1.25 0.38 10.55
CA PHE A 139 1.86 1.13 9.46
C PHE A 139 3.11 0.42 8.92
N SER A 140 3.28 0.41 7.60
CA SER A 140 4.42 -0.22 6.91
C SER A 140 5.10 0.69 5.88
N GLY A 141 4.61 1.93 5.71
CA GLY A 141 5.10 2.85 4.67
C GLY A 141 4.66 2.48 3.25
N GLY A 142 3.88 1.41 3.08
CA GLY A 142 3.30 1.00 1.80
C GLY A 142 1.95 1.69 1.53
N LYS A 143 1.53 1.75 0.27
CA LYS A 143 0.32 2.40 -0.22
C LYS A 143 -0.95 2.03 0.56
N ASP A 144 -1.09 0.74 0.90
CA ASP A 144 -2.27 0.20 1.59
C ASP A 144 -2.34 0.69 3.04
N SER A 145 -1.19 0.76 3.73
CA SER A 145 -1.11 1.27 5.10
C SER A 145 -1.29 2.78 5.19
N VAL A 146 -0.87 3.54 4.16
CA VAL A 146 -1.08 4.99 4.08
C VAL A 146 -2.56 5.30 3.89
N LEU A 147 -3.23 4.60 2.96
CA LEU A 147 -4.67 4.74 2.73
C LEU A 147 -5.46 4.38 3.98
N LEU A 148 -5.15 3.24 4.61
CA LEU A 148 -5.84 2.82 5.83
C LEU A 148 -5.64 3.84 6.97
N LEU A 149 -4.44 4.38 7.13
CA LEU A 149 -4.16 5.39 8.14
C LEU A 149 -5.06 6.63 7.95
N ASP A 150 -5.22 7.10 6.72
CA ASP A 150 -6.09 8.25 6.43
C ASP A 150 -7.56 7.96 6.79
N LEU A 151 -8.08 6.80 6.37
CA LEU A 151 -9.44 6.38 6.73
C LEU A 151 -9.63 6.23 8.25
N CYS A 152 -8.67 5.61 8.94
CA CYS A 152 -8.67 5.48 10.39
C CYS A 152 -8.54 6.83 11.10
N HIS A 153 -7.75 7.76 10.56
CA HIS A 153 -7.61 9.10 11.10
C HIS A 153 -8.95 9.85 11.12
N ARG A 154 -9.76 9.69 10.08
CA ARG A 154 -11.08 10.32 9.95
C ARG A 154 -12.18 9.62 10.78
N THR A 155 -11.91 8.41 11.31
CA THR A 155 -12.97 7.58 11.90
C THR A 155 -12.69 7.20 13.35
N LEU A 156 -11.45 6.88 13.70
CA LEU A 156 -11.08 6.42 15.04
C LEU A 156 -10.66 7.56 15.96
N PRO A 157 -10.83 7.40 17.29
CA PRO A 157 -10.27 8.34 18.26
C PRO A 157 -8.78 8.60 18.03
N LEU A 158 -8.33 9.83 18.26
CA LEU A 158 -6.91 10.20 18.11
C LEU A 158 -5.99 9.46 19.10
N SER A 159 -6.54 8.94 20.19
CA SER A 159 -5.83 8.11 21.17
C SER A 159 -5.39 6.74 20.62
N VAL A 160 -5.96 6.27 19.50
CA VAL A 160 -5.52 5.03 18.83
C VAL A 160 -4.20 5.31 18.11
N PRO A 161 -3.05 4.77 18.59
CA PRO A 161 -1.74 5.09 18.03
C PRO A 161 -1.50 4.41 16.68
N VAL A 162 -0.56 4.98 15.92
CA VAL A 162 0.02 4.37 14.73
C VAL A 162 1.31 3.65 15.13
N VAL A 163 1.43 2.37 14.80
CA VAL A 163 2.59 1.55 15.14
C VAL A 163 3.33 1.12 13.87
N PHE A 164 4.58 1.53 13.76
CA PHE A 164 5.51 1.04 12.74
C PHE A 164 6.45 0.01 13.34
N SER A 165 6.44 -1.22 12.79
CA SER A 165 7.40 -2.26 13.16
C SER A 165 8.64 -2.11 12.29
N ASP A 166 9.65 -1.42 12.83
CA ASP A 166 10.94 -1.23 12.16
C ASP A 166 11.77 -2.52 12.24
N THR A 167 11.92 -3.17 11.10
CA THR A 167 12.69 -4.41 11.00
C THR A 167 14.20 -4.16 10.92
N ASP A 168 14.63 -2.90 10.88
CA ASP A 168 16.03 -2.49 10.63
C ASP A 168 16.57 -2.94 9.24
N MET A 169 15.63 -3.37 8.38
CA MET A 169 15.90 -3.85 7.01
C MET A 169 14.96 -3.19 5.98
N GLU A 170 14.36 -2.07 6.35
CA GLU A 170 13.45 -1.34 5.46
C GLU A 170 14.23 -0.52 4.41
N LEU A 171 13.58 -0.22 3.30
CA LEU A 171 14.14 0.68 2.29
C LEU A 171 14.33 2.10 2.87
N PRO A 172 15.37 2.85 2.45
CA PRO A 172 15.54 4.25 2.85
C PRO A 172 14.30 5.11 2.57
N ASP A 173 13.58 4.83 1.49
CA ASP A 173 12.34 5.53 1.12
C ASP A 173 11.21 5.24 2.12
N THR A 174 11.22 4.10 2.81
CA THR A 174 10.26 3.79 3.88
C THR A 174 10.52 4.64 5.13
N TYR A 175 11.76 4.88 5.50
CA TYR A 175 12.09 5.78 6.61
C TYR A 175 11.75 7.24 6.30
N LYS A 176 11.96 7.69 5.04
CA LYS A 176 11.48 9.02 4.60
C LYS A 176 9.97 9.13 4.72
N MET A 177 9.24 8.09 4.28
CA MET A 177 7.79 8.04 4.39
C MET A 177 7.34 8.08 5.86
N TRP A 178 8.00 7.34 6.76
CA TRP A 178 7.72 7.36 8.19
C TRP A 178 7.84 8.77 8.78
N ASN A 179 8.87 9.51 8.42
CA ASN A 179 9.05 10.89 8.90
C ASN A 179 8.00 11.83 8.31
N ALA A 180 7.69 11.69 7.02
CA ALA A 180 6.72 12.55 6.34
C ALA A 180 5.28 12.32 6.83
N ILE A 181 4.90 11.08 7.15
CA ILE A 181 3.55 10.75 7.62
C ILE A 181 3.27 11.33 9.02
N GLN A 182 4.28 11.40 9.87
CA GLN A 182 4.17 12.03 11.19
C GLN A 182 3.91 13.54 11.06
N GLN A 183 4.54 14.20 10.08
CA GLN A 183 4.30 15.62 9.81
C GLN A 183 2.92 15.88 9.23
N ARG A 184 2.35 14.92 8.49
CA ARG A 184 1.01 15.04 7.91
C ARG A 184 -0.10 14.89 8.96
N TYR A 185 0.10 14.10 10.01
CA TYR A 185 -0.89 13.82 11.06
C TYR A 185 -0.31 14.10 12.45
N PRO A 186 0.09 15.35 12.74
CA PRO A 186 0.84 15.70 13.97
C PRO A 186 0.05 15.49 15.26
N GLU A 187 -1.28 15.40 15.18
CA GLU A 187 -2.17 15.19 16.31
C GLU A 187 -2.27 13.69 16.72
N ARG A 188 -1.74 12.77 15.92
CA ARG A 188 -1.73 11.34 16.25
C ARG A 188 -0.42 10.95 16.94
N THR A 189 -0.52 9.95 17.80
CA THR A 189 0.66 9.33 18.41
C THR A 189 1.25 8.30 17.44
N PHE A 190 2.54 8.46 17.12
CA PHE A 190 3.31 7.53 16.30
C PHE A 190 4.34 6.81 17.15
N LEU A 191 4.35 5.48 17.10
CA LEU A 191 5.19 4.62 17.93
C LEU A 191 6.01 3.68 17.05
N LEU A 192 7.25 3.49 17.45
CA LEU A 192 8.22 2.66 16.75
C LEU A 192 8.47 1.37 17.55
N ALA A 193 8.09 0.24 16.98
CA ALA A 193 8.44 -1.07 17.53
C ALA A 193 9.73 -1.57 16.85
N LYS A 194 10.84 -1.52 17.59
CA LYS A 194 12.18 -1.88 17.09
C LYS A 194 12.88 -2.86 18.03
N ALA A 195 13.60 -3.83 17.45
CA ALA A 195 14.43 -4.76 18.20
C ALA A 195 15.62 -4.01 18.83
N LYS A 196 16.06 -4.44 20.02
CA LYS A 196 17.21 -3.85 20.71
C LYS A 196 18.53 -4.17 20.02
N VAL A 197 18.63 -5.34 19.39
CA VAL A 197 19.80 -5.81 18.66
C VAL A 197 19.59 -5.51 17.17
N SER A 198 20.60 -4.99 16.50
CA SER A 198 20.52 -4.63 15.08
C SER A 198 20.34 -5.86 14.18
N ALA A 199 19.77 -5.64 13.00
CA ALA A 199 19.63 -6.71 11.99
C ALA A 199 20.99 -7.28 11.59
N LEU A 200 22.03 -6.44 11.48
CA LEU A 200 23.37 -6.87 11.10
C LEU A 200 23.99 -7.79 12.16
N GLU A 201 23.82 -7.52 13.45
CA GLU A 201 24.29 -8.39 14.51
C GLU A 201 23.56 -9.74 14.53
N ASN A 202 22.25 -9.70 14.33
CA ASN A 202 21.45 -10.94 14.21
C ASN A 202 21.82 -11.74 12.94
N TRP A 203 22.19 -11.09 11.84
CA TRP A 203 22.71 -11.78 10.65
C TRP A 203 24.03 -12.51 10.92
N LYS A 204 24.91 -11.93 11.73
CA LYS A 204 26.17 -12.59 12.15
C LYS A 204 25.88 -13.83 13.00
N THR A 205 24.81 -13.81 13.79
CA THR A 205 24.45 -14.93 14.70
C THR A 205 23.64 -16.02 13.98
N PHE A 206 22.62 -15.65 13.20
CA PHE A 206 21.64 -16.57 12.59
C PHE A 206 21.83 -16.76 11.09
N GLY A 207 22.74 -16.02 10.46
CA GLY A 207 22.82 -15.89 9.02
C GLY A 207 21.71 -14.99 8.44
N PRO A 208 21.77 -14.65 7.12
CA PRO A 208 20.76 -13.84 6.47
C PRO A 208 19.40 -14.57 6.47
N PRO A 209 18.27 -13.85 6.63
CA PRO A 209 16.96 -14.49 6.58
C PRO A 209 16.67 -15.04 5.18
N SER A 210 15.92 -16.12 5.11
CA SER A 210 15.52 -16.77 3.85
C SER A 210 14.01 -17.01 3.80
N ARG A 211 13.50 -17.48 2.66
CA ARG A 211 12.06 -17.83 2.54
C ARG A 211 11.64 -18.93 3.51
N THR A 212 12.55 -19.85 3.85
CA THR A 212 12.31 -20.98 4.75
C THR A 212 12.65 -20.67 6.19
N VAL A 213 13.67 -19.82 6.43
CA VAL A 213 14.11 -19.44 7.79
C VAL A 213 13.89 -17.95 7.99
N ARG A 214 12.68 -17.59 8.45
CA ARG A 214 12.21 -16.21 8.59
C ARG A 214 12.33 -15.70 10.02
N TRP A 215 13.48 -15.88 10.65
CA TRP A 215 13.74 -15.42 12.02
C TRP A 215 13.50 -13.91 12.19
N CYS A 216 13.72 -13.12 11.12
CA CYS A 216 13.47 -11.68 11.11
C CYS A 216 12.02 -11.32 11.45
N CYS A 217 11.04 -12.15 11.05
CA CYS A 217 9.64 -11.91 11.37
C CYS A 217 9.37 -11.98 12.89
N SER A 218 10.02 -12.90 13.59
CA SER A 218 9.86 -13.02 15.03
C SER A 218 10.68 -11.97 15.78
N VAL A 219 11.99 -11.88 15.48
CA VAL A 219 12.95 -11.06 16.23
C VAL A 219 12.74 -9.57 15.99
N HIS A 220 12.52 -9.15 14.73
CA HIS A 220 12.46 -7.73 14.35
C HIS A 220 11.05 -7.19 14.14
N LYS A 221 10.02 -8.04 14.08
CA LYS A 221 8.66 -7.58 13.84
C LYS A 221 7.71 -7.92 14.97
N SER A 222 7.50 -9.24 15.24
CA SER A 222 6.45 -9.64 16.18
C SER A 222 6.85 -9.37 17.64
N THR A 223 8.06 -9.72 18.07
CA THR A 223 8.50 -9.53 19.46
C THR A 223 8.56 -8.05 19.86
N PRO A 224 9.19 -7.13 19.07
CA PRO A 224 9.17 -5.71 19.42
C PRO A 224 7.77 -5.12 19.49
N ALA A 225 6.88 -5.52 18.56
CA ALA A 225 5.50 -5.07 18.56
C ALA A 225 4.76 -5.52 19.85
N ILE A 226 4.90 -6.79 20.24
CA ILE A 226 4.29 -7.30 21.48
C ILE A 226 4.81 -6.56 22.71
N LEU A 227 6.11 -6.32 22.80
CA LEU A 227 6.70 -5.59 23.92
C LEU A 227 6.17 -4.15 24.02
N LEU A 228 6.08 -3.46 22.88
CA LEU A 228 5.48 -2.13 22.82
C LEU A 228 4.00 -2.15 23.23
N LEU A 229 3.23 -3.14 22.79
CA LEU A 229 1.82 -3.26 23.13
C LEU A 229 1.60 -3.60 24.63
N LYS A 230 2.53 -4.35 25.26
CA LYS A 230 2.53 -4.56 26.72
C LYS A 230 2.73 -3.25 27.47
N GLU A 231 3.67 -2.44 27.03
CA GLU A 231 3.94 -1.12 27.62
C GLU A 231 2.70 -0.21 27.51
N LEU A 232 2.11 -0.14 26.32
CA LEU A 232 0.90 0.66 26.04
C LEU A 232 -0.31 0.22 26.85
N SER A 233 -0.52 -1.09 27.00
CA SER A 233 -1.67 -1.63 27.72
C SER A 233 -1.48 -1.63 29.24
N GLY A 234 -0.24 -1.44 29.73
CA GLY A 234 0.11 -1.60 31.15
C GLY A 234 -0.13 -3.03 31.68
N SER A 235 -0.15 -4.04 30.79
CA SER A 235 -0.51 -5.41 31.12
C SER A 235 0.41 -6.41 30.43
N ASP A 236 0.80 -7.45 31.16
CA ASP A 236 1.51 -8.59 30.58
C ASP A 236 0.62 -9.44 29.66
N MET A 237 -0.70 -9.36 29.85
CA MET A 237 -1.69 -10.04 29.02
C MET A 237 -2.27 -9.06 27.99
N VAL A 238 -1.59 -8.93 26.86
CA VAL A 238 -2.04 -8.08 25.77
C VAL A 238 -3.19 -8.72 25.01
N ARG A 239 -4.30 -8.00 24.86
CA ARG A 239 -5.37 -8.26 23.91
C ARG A 239 -5.42 -7.06 22.97
N ALA A 240 -4.86 -7.21 21.78
CA ALA A 240 -4.72 -6.11 20.84
C ALA A 240 -5.72 -6.19 19.69
N GLN A 241 -6.29 -5.06 19.33
CA GLN A 241 -6.97 -4.88 18.04
C GLN A 241 -6.04 -4.14 17.08
N ALA A 242 -5.71 -4.76 15.95
CA ALA A 242 -4.85 -4.19 14.93
C ALA A 242 -5.66 -3.86 13.67
N PHE A 243 -5.65 -2.59 13.25
CA PHE A 243 -6.15 -2.20 11.93
C PHE A 243 -5.02 -2.33 10.92
N ILE A 244 -5.18 -3.19 9.91
CA ILE A 244 -4.11 -3.56 8.98
C ILE A 244 -4.57 -3.36 7.54
N GLY A 245 -3.78 -2.65 6.73
CA GLY A 245 -4.02 -2.44 5.31
C GLY A 245 -3.70 -3.70 4.50
N VAL A 246 -4.66 -4.62 4.41
CA VAL A 246 -4.61 -5.84 3.61
C VAL A 246 -5.74 -5.82 2.59
N ARG A 247 -5.45 -6.25 1.36
CA ARG A 247 -6.44 -6.39 0.27
C ARG A 247 -6.39 -7.79 -0.32
N ASN A 248 -7.55 -8.33 -0.68
CA ASN A 248 -7.68 -9.65 -1.31
C ASN A 248 -6.89 -9.76 -2.62
N GLU A 249 -6.80 -8.66 -3.36
CA GLU A 249 -6.11 -8.59 -4.65
C GLU A 249 -4.59 -8.77 -4.57
N GLU A 250 -3.96 -8.56 -3.40
CA GLU A 250 -2.50 -8.57 -3.26
C GLU A 250 -1.86 -9.96 -3.43
N SER A 251 -2.58 -11.03 -3.13
CA SER A 251 -2.08 -12.40 -3.30
C SER A 251 -3.19 -13.45 -3.17
N LEU A 252 -2.98 -14.62 -3.79
CA LEU A 252 -3.89 -15.77 -3.66
C LEU A 252 -4.11 -16.19 -2.20
N SER A 253 -3.09 -16.10 -1.34
CA SER A 253 -3.23 -16.43 0.07
C SER A 253 -4.07 -15.42 0.86
N ARG A 254 -4.26 -14.22 0.35
CA ARG A 254 -5.09 -13.17 0.97
C ARG A 254 -6.51 -13.11 0.40
N SER A 255 -6.74 -13.72 -0.77
CA SER A 255 -8.07 -13.77 -1.38
C SER A 255 -9.11 -14.54 -0.55
N GLU A 256 -8.65 -15.36 0.41
CA GLU A 256 -9.47 -16.16 1.33
C GLU A 256 -9.61 -15.49 2.72
N TYR A 257 -9.05 -14.30 2.93
CA TYR A 257 -9.16 -13.61 4.22
C TYR A 257 -10.54 -12.99 4.37
N ASP A 258 -11.13 -13.23 5.54
CA ASP A 258 -12.26 -12.45 6.02
C ASP A 258 -11.80 -11.06 6.48
N ASP A 259 -12.71 -10.14 6.68
CA ASP A 259 -12.44 -8.79 7.18
C ASP A 259 -11.95 -8.74 8.64
N VAL A 260 -12.04 -9.87 9.35
CA VAL A 260 -11.50 -10.08 10.70
C VAL A 260 -10.78 -11.42 10.79
N ALA A 261 -9.60 -11.41 11.38
CA ALA A 261 -8.86 -12.62 11.70
C ALA A 261 -8.40 -12.60 13.16
N VAL A 262 -8.73 -13.65 13.90
CA VAL A 262 -8.35 -13.80 15.32
C VAL A 262 -7.21 -14.82 15.42
N GLY A 263 -6.15 -14.45 16.14
CA GLY A 263 -5.11 -15.41 16.55
C GLY A 263 -4.16 -15.91 15.47
N VAL A 264 -4.13 -15.33 14.26
CA VAL A 264 -3.34 -15.84 13.12
C VAL A 264 -1.82 -15.86 13.38
N LYS A 265 -1.28 -14.83 14.01
CA LYS A 265 0.15 -14.74 14.36
C LYS A 265 0.39 -14.59 15.85
N ASN A 266 -0.60 -14.11 16.57
CA ASN A 266 -0.58 -13.88 18.00
C ASN A 266 -1.96 -14.22 18.53
N ALA A 267 -2.07 -15.23 19.38
CA ALA A 267 -3.34 -15.78 19.88
C ALA A 267 -4.25 -14.74 20.55
N SER A 268 -3.67 -13.64 21.03
CA SER A 268 -4.40 -12.55 21.71
C SER A 268 -4.61 -11.31 20.83
N GLN A 269 -4.43 -11.41 19.51
CA GLN A 269 -4.61 -10.28 18.59
C GLN A 269 -5.79 -10.51 17.65
N VAL A 270 -6.64 -9.49 17.55
CA VAL A 270 -7.70 -9.37 16.55
C VAL A 270 -7.18 -8.48 15.42
N ASN A 271 -7.10 -8.99 14.21
CA ASN A 271 -6.72 -8.23 13.03
C ASN A 271 -7.99 -7.79 12.29
N ALA A 272 -8.14 -6.50 12.10
CA ALA A 272 -9.21 -5.88 11.33
C ALA A 272 -8.67 -5.44 9.96
N TYR A 273 -9.34 -5.84 8.88
CA TYR A 273 -8.97 -5.56 7.49
C TYR A 273 -10.06 -4.75 6.76
N PRO A 274 -10.31 -3.50 7.15
CA PRO A 274 -11.46 -2.76 6.66
C PRO A 274 -11.43 -2.42 5.17
N ILE A 275 -10.28 -2.54 4.52
CA ILE A 275 -10.11 -2.31 3.09
C ILE A 275 -9.88 -3.60 2.29
N ILE A 276 -10.23 -4.74 2.88
CA ILE A 276 -9.96 -6.08 2.30
C ILE A 276 -10.53 -6.25 0.89
N SER A 277 -11.68 -5.65 0.62
CA SER A 277 -12.39 -5.71 -0.67
C SER A 277 -11.96 -4.66 -1.70
N TRP A 278 -11.04 -3.74 -1.34
CA TRP A 278 -10.60 -2.69 -2.26
C TRP A 278 -9.66 -3.22 -3.34
N GLY A 279 -9.88 -2.80 -4.59
CA GLY A 279 -8.96 -3.03 -5.70
C GLY A 279 -7.83 -2.00 -5.76
N ALA A 280 -6.77 -2.29 -6.51
CA ALA A 280 -5.64 -1.37 -6.68
C ALA A 280 -6.06 -0.05 -7.37
N HIS A 281 -6.97 -0.12 -8.33
CA HIS A 281 -7.51 1.06 -9.01
C HIS A 281 -8.33 1.96 -8.07
N GLU A 282 -9.09 1.39 -7.13
CA GLU A 282 -9.82 2.13 -6.10
C GLU A 282 -8.83 2.80 -5.13
N LEU A 283 -7.81 2.06 -4.69
CA LEU A 283 -6.75 2.57 -3.83
C LEU A 283 -6.00 3.75 -4.47
N TRP A 284 -5.59 3.63 -5.74
CA TRP A 284 -4.86 4.69 -6.40
C TRP A 284 -5.73 5.91 -6.70
N LEU A 285 -7.01 5.70 -7.04
CA LEU A 285 -7.95 6.79 -7.20
C LEU A 285 -8.11 7.58 -5.90
N TYR A 286 -8.30 6.90 -4.77
CA TYR A 286 -8.35 7.52 -3.45
C TYR A 286 -7.04 8.23 -3.08
N THR A 287 -5.91 7.58 -3.32
CA THR A 287 -4.58 8.16 -3.05
C THR A 287 -4.37 9.49 -3.78
N LEU A 288 -4.81 9.56 -5.05
CA LEU A 288 -4.72 10.78 -5.85
C LEU A 288 -5.76 11.82 -5.43
N ALA A 289 -6.99 11.40 -5.11
CA ALA A 289 -8.07 12.30 -4.69
C ALA A 289 -7.76 13.01 -3.36
N GLU A 290 -7.23 12.29 -2.39
CA GLU A 290 -6.90 12.82 -1.07
C GLU A 290 -5.45 13.35 -0.99
N ASN A 291 -4.75 13.39 -2.13
CA ASN A 291 -3.35 13.80 -2.21
C ASN A 291 -2.50 13.13 -1.12
N LEU A 292 -2.66 11.81 -0.98
CA LEU A 292 -1.91 11.04 0.01
C LEU A 292 -0.43 10.97 -0.37
N LEU A 293 0.41 10.80 0.64
CA LEU A 293 1.84 10.59 0.43
C LEU A 293 2.08 9.27 -0.30
N ILE A 294 2.88 9.31 -1.35
CA ILE A 294 3.30 8.15 -2.13
C ILE A 294 4.78 7.88 -1.82
N ASN A 295 5.08 6.70 -1.30
CA ASN A 295 6.45 6.29 -1.06
C ASN A 295 7.25 6.31 -2.38
N ASP A 296 8.43 6.92 -2.36
CA ASP A 296 9.29 7.10 -3.54
C ASP A 296 9.67 5.78 -4.22
N ALA A 297 9.65 4.68 -3.49
CA ALA A 297 9.87 3.35 -4.06
C ALA A 297 8.82 2.99 -5.12
N TYR A 298 7.55 3.41 -4.96
CA TYR A 298 6.53 3.22 -6.01
C TYR A 298 6.79 4.11 -7.23
N ARG A 299 7.30 5.33 -7.02
CA ARG A 299 7.69 6.21 -8.13
C ARG A 299 8.83 5.63 -8.97
N LYS A 300 9.68 4.84 -8.35
CA LYS A 300 10.79 4.10 -8.99
C LYS A 300 10.38 2.74 -9.56
N GLY A 301 9.10 2.40 -9.52
CA GLY A 301 8.55 1.20 -10.15
C GLY A 301 8.48 -0.04 -9.26
N LEU A 302 8.80 0.04 -7.96
CA LEU A 302 8.59 -1.10 -7.08
C LEU A 302 7.09 -1.38 -6.95
N PRO A 303 6.64 -2.61 -7.20
CA PRO A 303 5.21 -2.94 -7.10
C PRO A 303 4.75 -3.05 -5.64
N ARG A 304 5.68 -3.24 -4.72
CA ARG A 304 5.41 -3.46 -3.30
C ARG A 304 6.52 -2.86 -2.43
N VAL A 305 6.11 -2.30 -1.29
CA VAL A 305 6.98 -1.77 -0.23
C VAL A 305 6.66 -2.48 1.08
N GLY A 306 7.68 -2.73 1.88
CA GLY A 306 7.59 -3.44 3.14
C GLY A 306 7.79 -4.96 2.99
N CYS A 307 7.90 -5.60 4.12
CA CYS A 307 8.20 -7.03 4.24
C CYS A 307 6.97 -7.90 3.97
#